data_7e8cd453aff53466163157d503ac4e6c
#
_entry.id   7e8cd453aff53466163157d503ac4e6c
#
_cell.length_a   1.000
_cell.length_b   1.000
_cell.length_c   1.000
_cell.angle_alpha   90.00
_cell.angle_beta   90.00
_cell.angle_gamma   90.00
#
_symmetry.space_group_name_H-M   'P 1'
#
loop_
_entity.id
_entity.type
_entity.pdbx_description
1 polymer ?
#
loop_
_entity_poly.entity_id
_entity_poly.type
_entity_poly.pdbx_seq_one_letter_code
_entity_poly.pdbx_strand_id
1 'polypeptide(L)'
;MSEPILSHVYDNGLVLVAEPIAWMQSAAFAILLPAGAVNDPAQREGLCALSCDLVQRGAGPRDARQIVIDLDNLGLRRSDSVSSSHTAFSGATVWGNLPAALTIYADVLRRPLLPADQLEASRSCLLQQIRAMEDEPAQKVMVELRRRHYPHPWGSPPEGSEQSVQAIALGDVRQFVQKQYMPNGTIIAAAGRVQWETLRELVGRLFADWSVADKQPLEQRPAERTALHIPYAS
;
A
#
# COMPACT_ATOMS: atom_id res chain seq x y z
N MET A 1 -18.64 -15.28 22.10
CA MET A 1 -18.03 -16.31 21.24
C MET A 1 -17.57 -15.58 19.99
N SER A 2 -16.31 -15.70 19.58
CA SER A 2 -15.85 -15.16 18.29
C SER A 2 -16.53 -15.94 17.17
N GLU A 3 -17.11 -15.25 16.20
CA GLU A 3 -17.59 -15.88 14.99
C GLU A 3 -16.41 -16.46 14.18
N PRO A 4 -16.61 -17.53 13.39
CA PRO A 4 -15.52 -18.13 12.65
C PRO A 4 -14.99 -17.15 11.58
N ILE A 5 -13.67 -17.11 11.41
CA ILE A 5 -13.06 -16.41 10.28
C ILE A 5 -13.38 -17.17 8.99
N LEU A 6 -13.97 -16.48 8.03
CA LEU A 6 -14.32 -16.98 6.72
C LEU A 6 -13.27 -16.60 5.70
N SER A 7 -12.98 -17.46 4.75
CA SER A 7 -12.02 -17.17 3.68
C SER A 7 -12.47 -17.72 2.33
N HIS A 8 -12.04 -17.03 1.26
CA HIS A 8 -12.28 -17.46 -0.12
C HIS A 8 -11.09 -17.05 -1.00
N VAL A 9 -10.69 -17.93 -1.90
CA VAL A 9 -9.64 -17.66 -2.90
C VAL A 9 -10.32 -17.62 -4.27
N TYR A 10 -10.14 -16.49 -4.97
CA TYR A 10 -10.64 -16.31 -6.34
C TYR A 10 -9.68 -16.91 -7.36
N ASP A 11 -10.17 -17.21 -8.56
CA ASP A 11 -9.40 -17.85 -9.63
C ASP A 11 -8.14 -17.09 -10.03
N ASN A 12 -8.13 -15.75 -9.85
CA ASN A 12 -6.96 -14.90 -10.10
C ASN A 12 -5.97 -14.83 -8.91
N GLY A 13 -6.17 -15.64 -7.87
CA GLY A 13 -5.30 -15.73 -6.71
C GLY A 13 -5.52 -14.64 -5.65
N LEU A 14 -6.53 -13.77 -5.80
CA LEU A 14 -6.95 -12.84 -4.75
C LEU A 14 -7.56 -13.63 -3.59
N VAL A 15 -7.20 -13.26 -2.37
CA VAL A 15 -7.75 -13.87 -1.15
C VAL A 15 -8.67 -12.88 -0.44
N LEU A 16 -9.88 -13.31 -0.11
CA LEU A 16 -10.80 -12.60 0.78
C LEU A 16 -10.85 -13.30 2.12
N VAL A 17 -10.73 -12.52 3.20
CA VAL A 17 -10.90 -13.00 4.58
C VAL A 17 -11.93 -12.11 5.27
N ALA A 18 -12.85 -12.68 6.04
CA ALA A 18 -13.80 -11.87 6.80
C ALA A 18 -14.10 -12.46 8.19
N GLU A 19 -14.28 -11.56 9.16
CA GLU A 19 -14.81 -11.85 10.49
C GLU A 19 -16.13 -11.07 10.66
N PRO A 20 -17.29 -11.72 10.40
CA PRO A 20 -18.59 -11.11 10.67
C PRO A 20 -18.78 -10.88 12.15
N ILE A 21 -19.23 -9.68 12.54
CA ILE A 21 -19.53 -9.33 13.95
C ILE A 21 -20.90 -8.63 13.94
N ALA A 22 -21.97 -9.42 14.10
CA ALA A 22 -23.34 -8.99 13.84
C ALA A 22 -23.83 -7.82 14.71
N TRP A 23 -23.30 -7.67 15.93
CA TRP A 23 -23.71 -6.61 16.87
C TRP A 23 -23.03 -5.26 16.60
N MET A 24 -22.00 -5.21 15.75
CA MET A 24 -21.32 -3.96 15.40
C MET A 24 -22.19 -3.11 14.45
N GLN A 25 -21.99 -1.78 14.49
CA GLN A 25 -22.60 -0.84 13.52
C GLN A 25 -21.59 -0.34 12.47
N SER A 26 -20.33 -0.71 12.63
CA SER A 26 -19.23 -0.37 11.74
C SER A 26 -18.68 -1.60 11.03
N ALA A 27 -17.97 -1.36 9.94
CA ALA A 27 -17.14 -2.35 9.29
C ALA A 27 -15.78 -1.72 8.95
N ALA A 28 -14.73 -2.51 9.12
CA ALA A 28 -13.37 -2.15 8.73
C ALA A 28 -12.89 -3.09 7.62
N PHE A 29 -11.97 -2.59 6.80
CA PHE A 29 -11.28 -3.40 5.81
C PHE A 29 -9.79 -3.10 5.79
N ALA A 30 -9.01 -4.05 5.31
CA ALA A 30 -7.61 -3.88 4.94
C ALA A 30 -7.35 -4.59 3.62
N ILE A 31 -6.62 -3.95 2.72
CA ILE A 31 -6.19 -4.51 1.44
C ILE A 31 -4.66 -4.53 1.48
N LEU A 32 -4.08 -5.73 1.47
CA LEU A 32 -2.64 -5.95 1.46
C LEU A 32 -2.22 -6.37 0.05
N LEU A 33 -1.42 -5.53 -0.60
CA LEU A 33 -0.83 -5.82 -1.91
C LEU A 33 0.56 -6.41 -1.74
N PRO A 34 0.97 -7.38 -2.56
CA PRO A 34 2.33 -7.95 -2.53
C PRO A 34 3.38 -7.00 -3.17
N ALA A 35 3.13 -5.71 -3.09
CA ALA A 35 3.97 -4.62 -3.55
C ALA A 35 4.60 -3.95 -2.33
N GLY A 36 5.88 -4.17 -2.09
CA GLY A 36 6.63 -3.59 -0.98
C GLY A 36 7.95 -2.97 -1.45
N ALA A 37 8.68 -2.34 -0.54
CA ALA A 37 9.96 -1.69 -0.84
C ALA A 37 11.02 -2.66 -1.41
N VAL A 38 10.90 -3.97 -1.14
CA VAL A 38 11.78 -4.99 -1.74
C VAL A 38 11.66 -5.08 -3.25
N ASN A 39 10.58 -4.54 -3.82
CA ASN A 39 10.34 -4.53 -5.27
C ASN A 39 10.90 -3.25 -5.93
N ASP A 40 11.42 -2.31 -5.16
CA ASP A 40 12.04 -1.11 -5.69
C ASP A 40 13.35 -1.45 -6.41
N PRO A 41 13.59 -0.93 -7.62
CA PRO A 41 14.90 -1.04 -8.24
C PRO A 41 15.96 -0.33 -7.38
N ALA A 42 17.18 -0.87 -7.33
CA ALA A 42 18.27 -0.38 -6.47
C ALA A 42 18.58 1.13 -6.58
N GLN A 43 18.27 1.75 -7.73
CA GLN A 43 18.47 3.20 -7.96
C GLN A 43 17.17 4.01 -7.84
N ARG A 44 16.08 3.40 -7.41
CA ARG A 44 14.74 3.97 -7.29
C ARG A 44 14.09 3.58 -5.96
N GLU A 45 14.90 3.46 -4.89
CA GLU A 45 14.37 3.23 -3.54
C GLU A 45 13.35 4.33 -3.19
N GLY A 46 12.22 3.96 -2.60
CA GLY A 46 11.08 4.84 -2.35
C GLY A 46 10.05 4.87 -3.48
N LEU A 47 10.26 4.12 -4.58
CA LEU A 47 9.30 4.04 -5.68
C LEU A 47 7.96 3.45 -5.23
N CYS A 48 7.98 2.44 -4.38
CA CYS A 48 6.78 1.86 -3.80
C CYS A 48 5.99 2.90 -2.97
N ALA A 49 6.67 3.67 -2.11
CA ALA A 49 6.04 4.70 -1.29
C ALA A 49 5.45 5.84 -2.13
N LEU A 50 6.21 6.32 -3.13
CA LEU A 50 5.72 7.34 -4.06
C LEU A 50 4.52 6.83 -4.87
N SER A 51 4.54 5.56 -5.29
CA SER A 51 3.44 4.93 -6.02
C SER A 51 2.19 4.81 -5.13
N CYS A 52 2.35 4.44 -3.86
CA CYS A 52 1.26 4.33 -2.89
C CYS A 52 0.50 5.65 -2.71
N ASP A 53 1.21 6.77 -2.64
CA ASP A 53 0.57 8.09 -2.58
C ASP A 53 -0.07 8.48 -3.93
N LEU A 54 0.67 8.30 -5.06
CA LEU A 54 0.20 8.78 -6.36
C LEU A 54 -1.03 8.02 -6.90
N VAL A 55 -1.22 6.73 -6.58
CA VAL A 55 -2.43 5.98 -7.00
C VAL A 55 -3.70 6.53 -6.36
N GLN A 56 -3.60 7.20 -5.23
CA GLN A 56 -4.72 7.83 -4.52
C GLN A 56 -5.04 9.24 -5.03
N ARG A 57 -4.23 9.78 -5.96
CA ARG A 57 -4.41 11.12 -6.54
C ARG A 57 -5.20 11.13 -7.85
N GLY A 58 -6.06 10.14 -8.05
CA GLY A 58 -6.97 9.99 -9.18
C GLY A 58 -7.13 8.55 -9.58
N ALA A 59 -8.36 8.06 -9.73
CA ALA A 59 -8.65 6.68 -10.10
C ALA A 59 -10.06 6.53 -10.71
N GLY A 60 -10.18 5.68 -11.72
CA GLY A 60 -11.43 5.50 -12.45
C GLY A 60 -11.96 6.82 -13.00
N PRO A 61 -13.20 7.21 -12.67
CA PRO A 61 -13.77 8.49 -13.11
C PRO A 61 -13.43 9.69 -12.20
N ARG A 62 -12.64 9.48 -11.13
CA ARG A 62 -12.42 10.46 -10.05
C ARG A 62 -11.03 11.08 -10.17
N ASP A 63 -10.96 12.40 -10.10
CA ASP A 63 -9.70 13.11 -9.83
C ASP A 63 -9.32 13.05 -8.34
N ALA A 64 -8.17 13.63 -7.98
CA ALA A 64 -7.67 13.62 -6.61
C ALA A 64 -8.65 14.23 -5.60
N ARG A 65 -9.29 15.34 -5.96
CA ARG A 65 -10.26 16.03 -5.10
C ARG A 65 -11.52 15.21 -4.92
N GLN A 66 -12.02 14.61 -6.00
CA GLN A 66 -13.23 13.80 -5.98
C GLN A 66 -13.06 12.54 -5.13
N ILE A 67 -11.88 11.86 -5.18
CA ILE A 67 -11.59 10.73 -4.29
C ILE A 67 -11.71 11.14 -2.83
N VAL A 68 -11.09 12.27 -2.43
CA VAL A 68 -11.14 12.75 -1.05
C VAL A 68 -12.58 13.05 -0.63
N ILE A 69 -13.32 13.79 -1.45
CA ILE A 69 -14.73 14.15 -1.16
C ILE A 69 -15.60 12.89 -1.04
N ASP A 70 -15.48 11.95 -1.96
CA ASP A 70 -16.29 10.72 -1.95
C ASP A 70 -16.00 9.88 -0.71
N LEU A 71 -14.72 9.70 -0.34
CA LEU A 71 -14.34 8.94 0.85
C LEU A 71 -14.74 9.65 2.15
N ASP A 72 -14.63 10.98 2.22
CA ASP A 72 -15.06 11.78 3.37
C ASP A 72 -16.58 11.75 3.54
N ASN A 73 -17.35 11.79 2.45
CA ASN A 73 -18.82 11.64 2.47
C ASN A 73 -19.25 10.25 2.99
N LEU A 74 -18.42 9.21 2.83
CA LEU A 74 -18.67 7.90 3.42
C LEU A 74 -18.29 7.85 4.91
N GLY A 75 -17.78 8.93 5.49
CA GLY A 75 -17.23 8.93 6.85
C GLY A 75 -16.10 7.91 7.04
N LEU A 76 -15.30 7.69 5.99
CA LEU A 76 -14.24 6.69 6.01
C LEU A 76 -13.01 7.21 6.75
N ARG A 77 -12.72 6.63 7.90
CA ARG A 77 -11.41 6.76 8.54
C ARG A 77 -10.44 5.82 7.81
N ARG A 78 -9.42 6.37 7.17
CA ARG A 78 -8.50 5.64 6.30
C ARG A 78 -7.04 5.80 6.70
N SER A 79 -6.23 4.82 6.36
CA SER A 79 -4.77 4.90 6.42
C SER A 79 -4.16 4.01 5.34
N ASP A 80 -2.96 4.35 4.95
CA ASP A 80 -2.12 3.55 4.08
C ASP A 80 -0.71 3.43 4.67
N SER A 81 0.00 2.39 4.28
CA SER A 81 1.37 2.17 4.70
C SER A 81 2.11 1.29 3.71
N VAL A 82 3.42 1.53 3.59
CA VAL A 82 4.33 0.70 2.83
C VAL A 82 5.31 0.03 3.80
N SER A 83 5.44 -1.28 3.64
CA SER A 83 6.43 -2.08 4.37
C SER A 83 7.48 -2.63 3.41
N SER A 84 8.41 -3.43 3.94
CA SER A 84 9.39 -4.10 3.08
C SER A 84 8.72 -5.03 2.07
N SER A 85 7.65 -5.76 2.44
CA SER A 85 7.06 -6.82 1.61
C SER A 85 5.71 -6.50 1.00
N HIS A 86 4.99 -5.49 1.49
CA HIS A 86 3.63 -5.18 1.05
C HIS A 86 3.27 -3.72 1.25
N THR A 87 2.30 -3.28 0.47
CA THR A 87 1.55 -2.03 0.68
C THR A 87 0.19 -2.38 1.24
N ALA A 88 -0.24 -1.65 2.28
CA ALA A 88 -1.54 -1.81 2.90
C ALA A 88 -2.39 -0.55 2.74
N PHE A 89 -3.64 -0.73 2.35
CA PHE A 89 -4.69 0.28 2.41
C PHE A 89 -5.75 -0.20 3.38
N SER A 90 -6.13 0.62 4.35
CA SER A 90 -7.12 0.25 5.33
C SER A 90 -8.13 1.36 5.57
N GLY A 91 -9.32 0.96 6.01
CA GLY A 91 -10.37 1.91 6.33
C GLY A 91 -11.44 1.33 7.23
N ALA A 92 -12.13 2.22 7.95
CA ALA A 92 -13.28 1.88 8.77
C ALA A 92 -14.38 2.92 8.57
N THR A 93 -15.62 2.43 8.44
CA THR A 93 -16.80 3.26 8.23
C THR A 93 -18.05 2.59 8.80
N VAL A 94 -19.21 3.24 8.70
CA VAL A 94 -20.49 2.61 8.95
C VAL A 94 -20.69 1.45 7.95
N TRP A 95 -21.15 0.30 8.42
CA TRP A 95 -21.23 -0.94 7.64
C TRP A 95 -21.90 -0.78 6.27
N GLY A 96 -22.95 0.05 6.16
CA GLY A 96 -23.67 0.29 4.91
C GLY A 96 -22.84 0.99 3.83
N ASN A 97 -21.74 1.66 4.20
CA ASN A 97 -20.86 2.40 3.30
C ASN A 97 -19.66 1.55 2.82
N LEU A 98 -19.42 0.37 3.42
CA LEU A 98 -18.32 -0.52 3.04
C LEU A 98 -18.31 -0.86 1.54
N PRO A 99 -19.45 -1.21 0.89
CA PRO A 99 -19.46 -1.52 -0.54
C PRO A 99 -18.99 -0.35 -1.42
N ALA A 100 -19.39 0.87 -1.09
CA ALA A 100 -18.97 2.06 -1.82
C ALA A 100 -17.47 2.36 -1.62
N ALA A 101 -16.97 2.22 -0.38
CA ALA A 101 -15.55 2.37 -0.08
C ALA A 101 -14.70 1.35 -0.86
N LEU A 102 -15.07 0.07 -0.85
CA LEU A 102 -14.37 -0.97 -1.60
C LEU A 102 -14.39 -0.73 -3.12
N THR A 103 -15.48 -0.15 -3.64
CA THR A 103 -15.57 0.22 -5.07
C THR A 103 -14.55 1.31 -5.42
N ILE A 104 -14.40 2.33 -4.57
CA ILE A 104 -13.39 3.38 -4.78
C ILE A 104 -11.97 2.79 -4.71
N TYR A 105 -11.69 1.95 -3.72
CA TYR A 105 -10.37 1.29 -3.63
C TYR A 105 -10.10 0.31 -4.76
N ALA A 106 -11.11 -0.35 -5.32
CA ALA A 106 -10.94 -1.15 -6.54
C ALA A 106 -10.47 -0.28 -7.72
N ASP A 107 -10.99 0.95 -7.85
CA ASP A 107 -10.51 1.91 -8.86
C ASP A 107 -9.08 2.35 -8.57
N VAL A 108 -8.75 2.71 -7.32
CA VAL A 108 -7.40 3.12 -6.89
C VAL A 108 -6.35 2.05 -7.21
N LEU A 109 -6.68 0.78 -7.01
CA LEU A 109 -5.73 -0.31 -7.21
C LEU A 109 -5.60 -0.75 -8.66
N ARG A 110 -6.69 -0.71 -9.42
CA ARG A 110 -6.78 -1.31 -10.75
C ARG A 110 -6.76 -0.30 -11.90
N ARG A 111 -7.22 0.92 -11.64
CA ARG A 111 -7.41 1.97 -12.64
C ARG A 111 -6.91 3.33 -12.16
N PRO A 112 -5.70 3.42 -11.52
CA PRO A 112 -5.16 4.70 -11.12
C PRO A 112 -4.84 5.57 -12.35
N LEU A 113 -5.14 6.85 -12.26
CA LEU A 113 -4.88 7.81 -13.35
C LEU A 113 -3.40 8.21 -13.42
N LEU A 114 -2.70 8.18 -12.29
CA LEU A 114 -1.29 8.58 -12.15
C LEU A 114 -1.03 9.94 -12.82
N PRO A 115 -1.69 11.01 -12.36
CA PRO A 115 -1.64 12.32 -13.02
C PRO A 115 -0.25 12.95 -12.90
N ALA A 116 0.28 13.42 -14.05
CA ALA A 116 1.65 13.96 -14.12
C ALA A 116 1.85 15.23 -13.27
N ASP A 117 0.83 16.06 -13.17
CA ASP A 117 0.80 17.30 -12.39
C ASP A 117 0.79 17.06 -10.86
N GLN A 118 0.46 15.84 -10.42
CA GLN A 118 0.46 15.47 -9.01
C GLN A 118 1.77 14.80 -8.55
N LEU A 119 2.65 14.43 -9.47
CA LEU A 119 3.90 13.74 -9.15
C LEU A 119 4.79 14.55 -8.20
N GLU A 120 4.94 15.85 -8.46
CA GLU A 120 5.79 16.70 -7.63
C GLU A 120 5.18 16.95 -6.23
N ALA A 121 3.88 16.99 -6.12
CA ALA A 121 3.20 17.07 -4.82
C ALA A 121 3.45 15.78 -4.00
N SER A 122 3.28 14.61 -4.61
CA SER A 122 3.59 13.31 -3.98
C SER A 122 5.06 13.22 -3.56
N ARG A 123 5.98 13.61 -4.45
CA ARG A 123 7.42 13.64 -4.18
C ARG A 123 7.74 14.54 -2.99
N SER A 124 7.18 15.74 -2.95
CA SER A 124 7.41 16.70 -1.85
C SER A 124 6.94 16.16 -0.50
N CYS A 125 5.79 15.48 -0.46
CA CYS A 125 5.31 14.82 0.76
C CYS A 125 6.30 13.75 1.25
N LEU A 126 6.78 12.88 0.34
CA LEU A 126 7.72 11.82 0.69
C LEU A 126 9.09 12.37 1.14
N LEU A 127 9.59 13.42 0.47
CA LEU A 127 10.83 14.09 0.87
C LEU A 127 10.72 14.73 2.25
N GLN A 128 9.57 15.31 2.59
CA GLN A 128 9.33 15.84 3.95
C GLN A 128 9.33 14.72 5.00
N GLN A 129 8.76 13.55 4.70
CA GLN A 129 8.80 12.40 5.61
C GLN A 129 10.23 11.91 5.83
N ILE A 130 11.04 11.81 4.76
CA ILE A 130 12.46 11.41 4.85
C ILE A 130 13.23 12.38 5.76
N ARG A 131 13.06 13.70 5.57
CA ARG A 131 13.72 14.71 6.40
C ARG A 131 13.30 14.64 7.86
N ALA A 132 12.00 14.47 8.10
CA ALA A 132 11.51 14.33 9.47
C ALA A 132 12.10 13.10 10.17
N MET A 133 12.32 11.98 9.46
CA MET A 133 12.99 10.79 10.02
C MET A 133 14.49 11.04 10.28
N GLU A 134 15.15 11.84 9.45
CA GLU A 134 16.57 12.21 9.66
C GLU A 134 16.77 13.10 10.88
N ASP A 135 15.80 13.93 11.22
CA ASP A 135 15.80 14.79 12.41
C ASP A 135 15.50 14.01 13.70
N GLU A 136 15.04 12.75 13.61
CA GLU A 136 14.73 11.88 14.75
C GLU A 136 15.84 10.84 14.96
N PRO A 137 16.75 10.99 15.95
CA PRO A 137 17.90 10.11 16.14
C PRO A 137 17.52 8.64 16.31
N ALA A 138 16.45 8.34 17.02
CA ALA A 138 15.98 6.98 17.24
C ALA A 138 15.53 6.32 15.92
N GLN A 139 14.83 7.02 15.06
CA GLN A 139 14.40 6.52 13.76
C GLN A 139 15.59 6.30 12.83
N LYS A 140 16.51 7.27 12.79
CA LYS A 140 17.74 7.17 12.00
C LYS A 140 18.56 5.94 12.36
N VAL A 141 18.75 5.68 13.65
CA VAL A 141 19.45 4.48 14.14
C VAL A 141 18.74 3.20 13.69
N MET A 142 17.40 3.15 13.77
CA MET A 142 16.62 1.97 13.34
C MET A 142 16.71 1.72 11.84
N VAL A 143 16.69 2.75 11.01
CA VAL A 143 16.88 2.64 9.55
C VAL A 143 18.27 2.06 9.25
N GLU A 144 19.33 2.62 9.85
CA GLU A 144 20.69 2.15 9.63
C GLU A 144 20.91 0.73 10.19
N LEU A 145 20.31 0.40 11.34
CA LEU A 145 20.34 -0.94 11.89
C LEU A 145 19.71 -1.95 10.92
N ARG A 146 18.56 -1.64 10.36
CA ARG A 146 17.88 -2.51 9.38
C ARG A 146 18.71 -2.70 8.12
N ARG A 147 19.29 -1.65 7.55
CA ARG A 147 20.15 -1.71 6.36
C ARG A 147 21.34 -2.67 6.57
N ARG A 148 21.91 -2.67 7.77
CA ARG A 148 23.09 -3.47 8.10
C ARG A 148 22.76 -4.89 8.55
N HIS A 149 21.57 -5.07 9.15
CA HIS A 149 21.18 -6.37 9.68
C HIS A 149 20.56 -7.28 8.62
N TYR A 150 19.71 -6.73 7.77
CA TYR A 150 19.01 -7.50 6.74
C TYR A 150 19.73 -7.42 5.40
N PRO A 151 19.73 -8.53 4.61
CA PRO A 151 20.26 -8.50 3.26
C PRO A 151 19.42 -7.55 2.38
N HIS A 152 20.05 -6.94 1.37
CA HIS A 152 19.30 -6.20 0.36
C HIS A 152 18.39 -7.16 -0.43
N PRO A 153 17.13 -6.79 -0.76
CA PRO A 153 16.49 -5.50 -0.52
C PRO A 153 15.72 -5.35 0.80
N TRP A 154 15.73 -6.37 1.66
CA TRP A 154 14.92 -6.39 2.90
C TRP A 154 15.32 -5.33 3.93
N GLY A 155 16.55 -4.85 3.88
CA GLY A 155 17.06 -3.79 4.73
C GLY A 155 16.77 -2.37 4.24
N SER A 156 16.32 -2.20 3.00
CA SER A 156 16.03 -0.88 2.43
C SER A 156 14.84 -0.23 3.13
N PRO A 157 14.93 1.07 3.47
CA PRO A 157 13.81 1.79 4.05
C PRO A 157 12.70 1.98 3.00
N PRO A 158 11.43 1.81 3.36
CA PRO A 158 10.32 1.97 2.44
C PRO A 158 10.25 3.36 1.79
N GLU A 159 10.67 4.38 2.50
CA GLU A 159 10.67 5.77 2.03
C GLU A 159 11.80 6.07 1.03
N GLY A 160 12.82 5.20 0.98
CA GLY A 160 13.99 5.40 0.14
C GLY A 160 14.97 6.44 0.69
N SER A 161 15.63 7.15 -0.21
CA SER A 161 16.53 8.27 0.10
C SER A 161 16.14 9.51 -0.70
N GLU A 162 16.55 10.71 -0.26
CA GLU A 162 16.27 11.94 -1.01
C GLU A 162 16.75 11.84 -2.46
N GLN A 163 17.97 11.33 -2.66
CA GLN A 163 18.56 11.21 -3.98
C GLN A 163 17.77 10.26 -4.89
N SER A 164 17.37 9.08 -4.39
CA SER A 164 16.61 8.11 -5.17
C SER A 164 15.21 8.62 -5.50
N VAL A 165 14.51 9.22 -4.52
CA VAL A 165 13.16 9.78 -4.71
C VAL A 165 13.14 10.94 -5.71
N GLN A 166 14.16 11.80 -5.70
CA GLN A 166 14.30 12.88 -6.70
C GLN A 166 14.48 12.35 -8.13
N ALA A 167 15.10 11.19 -8.28
CA ALA A 167 15.38 10.58 -9.58
C ALA A 167 14.20 9.77 -10.15
N ILE A 168 13.13 9.51 -9.38
CA ILE A 168 11.97 8.74 -9.85
C ILE A 168 11.18 9.56 -10.87
N ALA A 169 10.96 9.01 -12.06
CA ALA A 169 10.11 9.58 -13.08
C ALA A 169 8.70 8.98 -13.05
N LEU A 170 7.72 9.65 -13.65
CA LEU A 170 6.35 9.12 -13.78
C LEU A 170 6.31 7.77 -14.51
N GLY A 171 7.22 7.56 -15.46
CA GLY A 171 7.37 6.28 -16.17
C GLY A 171 7.73 5.13 -15.24
N ASP A 172 8.59 5.38 -14.23
CA ASP A 172 8.97 4.38 -13.23
C ASP A 172 7.74 3.98 -12.38
N VAL A 173 6.95 4.97 -11.95
CA VAL A 173 5.70 4.74 -11.18
C VAL A 173 4.70 3.91 -12.00
N ARG A 174 4.46 4.27 -13.28
CA ARG A 174 3.55 3.53 -14.16
C ARG A 174 3.98 2.08 -14.33
N GLN A 175 5.27 1.86 -14.56
CA GLN A 175 5.82 0.51 -14.70
C GLN A 175 5.72 -0.29 -13.40
N PHE A 176 5.99 0.34 -12.25
CA PHE A 176 5.89 -0.28 -10.94
C PHE A 176 4.45 -0.72 -10.65
N VAL A 177 3.49 0.18 -10.80
CA VAL A 177 2.06 -0.12 -10.58
C VAL A 177 1.60 -1.24 -11.51
N GLN A 178 1.94 -1.18 -12.80
CA GLN A 178 1.57 -2.22 -13.76
C GLN A 178 2.12 -3.61 -13.40
N LYS A 179 3.33 -3.68 -12.80
CA LYS A 179 3.99 -4.95 -12.47
C LYS A 179 3.68 -5.47 -11.08
N GLN A 180 3.46 -4.57 -10.11
CA GLN A 180 3.38 -4.96 -8.71
C GLN A 180 1.96 -4.92 -8.13
N TYR A 181 1.04 -4.14 -8.73
CA TYR A 181 -0.36 -4.10 -8.32
C TYR A 181 -1.11 -5.24 -9.03
N MET A 182 -1.17 -6.38 -8.38
CA MET A 182 -1.69 -7.63 -8.95
C MET A 182 -2.61 -8.34 -7.97
N PRO A 183 -3.57 -9.16 -8.45
CA PRO A 183 -4.49 -9.89 -7.59
C PRO A 183 -3.80 -11.05 -6.87
N ASN A 184 -2.88 -11.76 -7.53
CA ASN A 184 -2.22 -12.93 -6.97
C ASN A 184 -1.28 -12.56 -5.83
N GLY A 185 -1.66 -12.96 -4.62
CA GLY A 185 -1.01 -12.60 -3.35
C GLY A 185 -1.57 -11.34 -2.70
N THR A 186 -2.57 -10.68 -3.31
CA THR A 186 -3.36 -9.63 -2.65
C THR A 186 -4.36 -10.27 -1.69
N ILE A 187 -4.46 -9.71 -0.48
CA ILE A 187 -5.40 -10.14 0.54
C ILE A 187 -6.33 -8.97 0.86
N ILE A 188 -7.64 -9.21 0.76
CA ILE A 188 -8.66 -8.29 1.25
C ILE A 188 -9.22 -8.87 2.54
N ALA A 189 -9.08 -8.16 3.64
CA ALA A 189 -9.66 -8.53 4.92
C ALA A 189 -10.79 -7.57 5.29
N ALA A 190 -11.86 -8.08 5.88
CA ALA A 190 -12.95 -7.25 6.41
C ALA A 190 -13.42 -7.79 7.77
N ALA A 191 -13.73 -6.88 8.71
CA ALA A 191 -14.27 -7.24 10.01
C ALA A 191 -15.37 -6.26 10.43
N GLY A 192 -16.32 -6.72 11.23
CA GLY A 192 -17.45 -5.94 11.71
C GLY A 192 -18.79 -6.42 11.14
N ARG A 193 -19.75 -5.51 10.99
CA ARG A 193 -21.06 -5.89 10.44
C ARG A 193 -20.97 -6.12 8.93
N VAL A 194 -20.56 -7.32 8.54
CA VAL A 194 -20.45 -7.75 7.15
C VAL A 194 -21.33 -8.99 6.91
N GLN A 195 -21.95 -9.05 5.75
CA GLN A 195 -22.65 -10.26 5.28
C GLN A 195 -21.73 -10.97 4.31
N TRP A 196 -21.28 -12.17 4.67
CA TRP A 196 -20.24 -12.90 3.96
C TRP A 196 -20.54 -13.09 2.46
N GLU A 197 -21.72 -13.61 2.11
CA GLU A 197 -22.03 -13.88 0.72
C GLU A 197 -22.09 -12.61 -0.12
N THR A 198 -22.70 -11.54 0.42
CA THR A 198 -22.76 -10.23 -0.25
C THR A 198 -21.37 -9.64 -0.44
N LEU A 199 -20.48 -9.75 0.57
CA LEU A 199 -19.12 -9.26 0.47
C LEU A 199 -18.31 -10.06 -0.55
N ARG A 200 -18.42 -11.40 -0.54
CA ARG A 200 -17.75 -12.29 -1.48
C ARG A 200 -18.15 -11.99 -2.93
N GLU A 201 -19.44 -11.85 -3.19
CA GLU A 201 -19.94 -11.49 -4.51
C GLU A 201 -19.49 -10.08 -4.96
N LEU A 202 -19.49 -9.11 -4.05
CA LEU A 202 -19.02 -7.76 -4.34
C LEU A 202 -17.53 -7.74 -4.72
N VAL A 203 -16.68 -8.36 -3.90
CA VAL A 203 -15.25 -8.46 -4.19
C VAL A 203 -14.99 -9.23 -5.48
N GLY A 204 -15.72 -10.32 -5.71
CA GLY A 204 -15.65 -11.04 -6.98
C GLY A 204 -15.93 -10.14 -8.18
N ARG A 205 -17.04 -9.38 -8.16
CA ARG A 205 -17.38 -8.45 -9.25
C ARG A 205 -16.35 -7.32 -9.43
N LEU A 206 -15.79 -6.80 -8.34
CA LEU A 206 -14.83 -5.69 -8.39
C LEU A 206 -13.45 -6.10 -8.89
N PHE A 207 -13.04 -7.37 -8.70
CA PHE A 207 -11.67 -7.80 -8.92
C PHE A 207 -11.54 -9.03 -9.85
N ALA A 208 -12.62 -9.63 -10.37
CA ALA A 208 -12.56 -10.85 -11.17
C ALA A 208 -11.71 -10.72 -12.44
N ASP A 209 -11.76 -9.58 -13.10
CA ASP A 209 -11.03 -9.24 -14.33
C ASP A 209 -9.66 -8.57 -14.09
N TRP A 210 -9.19 -8.55 -12.84
CA TRP A 210 -7.86 -8.05 -12.53
C TRP A 210 -6.82 -9.06 -12.95
N SER A 211 -5.95 -8.65 -13.88
CA SER A 211 -4.99 -9.55 -14.52
C SER A 211 -3.87 -9.96 -13.56
N VAL A 212 -3.55 -11.24 -13.59
CA VAL A 212 -2.41 -11.82 -12.87
C VAL A 212 -1.11 -11.35 -13.51
N ALA A 213 -0.10 -11.06 -12.70
CA ALA A 213 1.23 -10.75 -13.17
C ALA A 213 2.25 -11.77 -12.64
N ASP A 214 3.31 -11.99 -13.41
CA ASP A 214 4.40 -12.85 -12.99
C ASP A 214 5.26 -12.16 -11.93
N LYS A 215 5.47 -12.85 -10.80
CA LYS A 215 6.38 -12.37 -9.76
C LYS A 215 7.83 -12.53 -10.24
N GLN A 216 8.57 -11.43 -10.26
CA GLN A 216 10.00 -11.48 -10.51
C GLN A 216 10.74 -11.94 -9.24
N PRO A 217 11.77 -12.79 -9.35
CA PRO A 217 12.61 -13.14 -8.23
C PRO A 217 13.37 -11.91 -7.72
N LEU A 218 13.45 -11.76 -6.40
CA LEU A 218 14.19 -10.66 -5.77
C LEU A 218 15.69 -10.93 -5.83
N GLU A 219 16.46 -9.95 -6.30
CA GLU A 219 17.92 -9.99 -6.19
C GLU A 219 18.33 -9.75 -4.74
N GLN A 220 18.98 -10.71 -4.12
CA GLN A 220 19.44 -10.61 -2.74
C GLN A 220 20.95 -10.34 -2.68
N ARG A 221 21.36 -9.39 -1.83
CA ARG A 221 22.75 -9.11 -1.51
C ARG A 221 22.97 -9.34 -0.02
N PRO A 222 24.13 -9.90 0.40
CA PRO A 222 24.39 -10.15 1.81
C PRO A 222 24.39 -8.87 2.64
N ALA A 223 23.98 -8.98 3.91
CA ALA A 223 23.98 -7.88 4.85
C ALA A 223 25.42 -7.56 5.32
N GLU A 224 25.71 -6.26 5.49
CA GLU A 224 26.93 -5.79 6.13
C GLU A 224 26.75 -5.78 7.66
N ARG A 225 27.30 -6.78 8.35
CA ARG A 225 27.18 -6.90 9.81
C ARG A 225 28.36 -6.23 10.51
N THR A 226 28.49 -4.91 10.38
CA THR A 226 29.55 -4.12 11.01
C THR A 226 28.99 -3.13 12.03
N ALA A 227 29.77 -2.84 13.08
CA ALA A 227 29.41 -1.77 14.03
C ALA A 227 29.50 -0.41 13.33
N LEU A 228 28.52 0.46 13.60
CA LEU A 228 28.48 1.84 13.10
C LEU A 228 28.24 2.80 14.25
N HIS A 229 29.08 3.84 14.33
CA HIS A 229 28.81 5.01 15.16
C HIS A 229 28.29 6.12 14.28
N ILE A 230 27.07 6.62 14.57
CA ILE A 230 26.44 7.73 13.86
C ILE A 230 26.58 8.96 14.75
N PRO A 231 27.46 9.93 14.42
CA PRO A 231 27.52 11.18 15.15
C PRO A 231 26.22 11.98 14.91
N TYR A 232 25.64 12.46 15.99
CA TYR A 232 24.49 13.34 15.94
C TYR A 232 24.85 14.69 16.54
N ALA A 233 24.76 15.75 15.74
CA ALA A 233 24.95 17.11 16.24
C ALA A 233 23.67 17.53 17.00
N SER A 234 23.80 17.74 18.32
CA SER A 234 22.74 18.27 19.18
C SER A 234 22.55 19.75 18.97
#